data_fb30a56c13ded37c66e00f7e5841ad97
#
_entry.id   fb30a56c13ded37c66e00f7e5841ad97
#
_cell.length_a   1.000
_cell.length_b   1.000
_cell.length_c   1.000
_cell.angle_alpha   90.00
_cell.angle_beta   90.00
_cell.angle_gamma   90.00
#
_symmetry.space_group_name_H-M   'P 1'
#
loop_
_entity.id
_entity.type
_entity.pdbx_description
1 polymer ?
#
loop_
_entity_poly.entity_id
_entity_poly.type
_entity_poly.pdbx_seq_one_letter_code
_entity_poly.pdbx_strand_id
1 'polypeptide(L)' 'MSLQDRIRTIPDFPIEGIQFRDITPLLSDPQALREAIDLLARTYSQERIECVVGIEARGFIF' A
#
# COMPACT_ATOMS: atom_id res chain seq x y z
N MET A 1 -3.64 10.83 11.59
CA MET A 1 -4.24 10.07 10.48
C MET A 1 -3.63 8.68 10.42
N SER A 2 -4.46 7.66 10.36
CA SER A 2 -4.01 6.29 10.20
C SER A 2 -3.99 5.92 8.72
N LEU A 3 -3.00 5.13 8.30
CA LEU A 3 -2.95 4.65 6.93
C LEU A 3 -4.17 3.78 6.59
N GLN A 4 -4.71 3.07 7.58
CA GLN A 4 -5.90 2.27 7.38
C GLN A 4 -7.10 3.11 6.94
N ASP A 5 -7.16 4.36 7.34
CA ASP A 5 -8.24 5.27 6.96
C ASP A 5 -8.23 5.57 5.46
N ARG A 6 -7.09 5.32 4.81
CA ARG A 6 -6.93 5.56 3.38
C ARG A 6 -7.10 4.29 2.55
N ILE A 7 -7.41 3.19 3.20
CA ILE A 7 -7.68 1.92 2.52
C ILE A 7 -9.18 1.68 2.54
N ARG A 8 -9.77 1.66 1.36
CA ARG A 8 -11.22 1.49 1.21
C ARG A 8 -11.55 0.02 1.12
N THR A 9 -12.63 -0.38 1.79
CA THR A 9 -13.16 -1.74 1.66
C THR A 9 -14.36 -1.72 0.73
N ILE A 10 -14.30 -2.57 -0.29
CA ILE A 10 -15.41 -2.76 -1.23
C ILE A 10 -15.99 -4.14 -0.94
N PRO A 11 -17.19 -4.19 -0.35
CA PRO A 11 -17.80 -5.48 -0.03
C PRO A 11 -18.30 -6.18 -1.30
N ASP A 12 -18.24 -7.50 -1.27
CA ASP A 12 -18.75 -8.33 -2.35
C ASP A 12 -18.15 -8.01 -3.72
N PHE A 13 -16.83 -7.81 -3.74
CA PHE A 13 -16.11 -7.53 -4.98
C PHE A 13 -14.88 -8.44 -5.07
N PRO A 14 -14.62 -9.03 -6.23
CA PRO A 14 -15.42 -8.98 -7.48
C PRO A 14 -16.66 -9.86 -7.46
N ILE A 15 -16.80 -10.69 -6.42
CA ILE A 15 -17.99 -11.55 -6.28
C ILE A 15 -18.47 -11.50 -4.84
N GLU A 16 -19.70 -11.94 -4.63
CA GLU A 16 -20.30 -11.98 -3.30
C GLU A 16 -19.43 -12.79 -2.34
N GLY A 17 -19.30 -12.29 -1.11
CA GLY A 17 -18.52 -12.93 -0.05
C GLY A 17 -17.07 -12.49 0.05
N ILE A 18 -16.58 -11.74 -0.92
CA ILE A 18 -15.19 -11.26 -0.92
C ILE A 18 -15.13 -9.80 -0.53
N GLN A 19 -14.33 -9.48 0.48
CA GLN A 19 -14.08 -8.10 0.90
C GLN A 19 -12.82 -7.60 0.21
N PHE A 20 -12.98 -6.71 -0.75
CA PHE A 20 -11.85 -6.17 -1.51
C PHE A 20 -11.27 -4.95 -0.80
N ARG A 21 -9.95 -4.94 -0.62
CA ARG A 21 -9.25 -3.80 -0.03
C ARG A 21 -8.67 -2.95 -1.15
N ASP A 22 -9.14 -1.72 -1.24
CA ASP A 22 -8.73 -0.80 -2.29
C ASP A 22 -7.77 0.24 -1.74
N ILE A 23 -6.54 0.29 -2.26
CA ILE A 23 -5.51 1.21 -1.80
C ILE A 23 -5.43 2.47 -2.65
N THR A 24 -6.32 2.64 -3.63
CA THR A 24 -6.26 3.84 -4.47
C THR A 24 -6.44 5.14 -3.68
N PRO A 25 -7.29 5.21 -2.64
CA PRO A 25 -7.34 6.43 -1.84
C PRO A 25 -6.01 6.77 -1.17
N LEU A 26 -5.26 5.74 -0.75
CA LEU A 26 -3.93 5.92 -0.17
C LEU A 26 -2.96 6.44 -1.23
N LEU A 27 -3.00 5.87 -2.43
CA LEU A 27 -2.09 6.24 -3.51
C LEU A 27 -2.36 7.66 -4.01
N SER A 28 -3.61 8.13 -3.91
CA SER A 28 -3.98 9.46 -4.39
C SER A 28 -3.74 10.55 -3.35
N ASP A 29 -3.42 10.20 -2.12
CA ASP A 29 -3.10 11.16 -1.06
C ASP A 29 -1.57 11.24 -0.93
N PRO A 30 -0.96 12.39 -1.31
CA PRO A 30 0.52 12.50 -1.30
C PRO A 30 1.12 12.25 0.08
N GLN A 31 0.45 12.71 1.13
CA GLN A 31 0.95 12.53 2.49
C GLN A 31 0.87 11.06 2.93
N ALA A 32 -0.25 10.41 2.62
CA ALA A 32 -0.44 9.00 2.99
C ALA A 32 0.52 8.10 2.23
N LEU A 33 0.71 8.36 0.94
CA LEU A 33 1.66 7.58 0.13
C LEU A 33 3.07 7.73 0.66
N ARG A 34 3.49 8.95 0.97
CA ARG A 34 4.80 9.21 1.53
C ARG A 34 4.99 8.48 2.85
N GLU A 35 3.98 8.53 3.71
CA GLU A 35 4.03 7.87 5.00
C GLU A 35 4.15 6.35 4.86
N ALA A 36 3.43 5.78 3.90
CA ALA A 36 3.51 4.35 3.64
C ALA A 36 4.90 3.94 3.16
N ILE A 37 5.48 4.71 2.24
CA ILE A 37 6.82 4.44 1.72
C ILE A 37 7.86 4.59 2.83
N ASP A 38 7.74 5.64 3.65
CA ASP A 38 8.67 5.87 4.76
C ASP A 38 8.59 4.72 5.78
N LEU A 39 7.40 4.21 6.02
CA LEU A 39 7.23 3.11 6.95
C LEU A 39 7.90 1.83 6.44
N LEU A 40 7.73 1.53 5.16
CA LEU A 40 8.38 0.38 4.54
C LEU A 40 9.90 0.54 4.57
N ALA A 41 10.40 1.73 4.21
CA ALA A 41 11.83 1.98 4.20
C ALA A 41 12.44 1.88 5.60
N ARG A 42 11.73 2.38 6.61
CA ARG A 42 12.21 2.34 8.00
C ARG A 42 12.35 0.92 8.53
N THR A 43 11.46 0.04 8.10
CA THR A 43 11.51 -1.36 8.53
C THR A 43 12.83 -2.01 8.17
N TYR A 44 13.45 -1.59 7.06
CA TYR A 44 14.67 -2.17 6.54
C TYR A 44 15.86 -1.22 6.55
N SER A 45 15.79 -0.13 7.32
CA SER A 45 16.82 0.91 7.30
C SER A 45 18.17 0.42 7.78
N GLN A 46 18.22 -0.65 8.57
CA GLN A 46 19.49 -1.22 9.06
C GLN A 46 20.02 -2.32 8.13
N GLU A 47 19.28 -2.64 7.10
CA GLU A 47 19.67 -3.68 6.15
C GLU A 47 20.39 -3.08 4.95
N ARG A 48 21.33 -3.84 4.40
CA ARG A 48 22.04 -3.43 3.19
C ARG A 48 21.23 -3.93 1.99
N ILE A 49 20.30 -3.11 1.53
CA ILE A 49 19.42 -3.47 0.42
C ILE A 49 20.05 -3.00 -0.88
N GLU A 50 20.26 -3.93 -1.81
CA GLU A 50 20.83 -3.62 -3.11
C GLU A 50 19.81 -3.70 -4.24
N CYS A 51 18.67 -4.35 -3.98
CA CYS A 51 17.64 -4.53 -5.00
C CYS A 51 16.28 -4.67 -4.35
N VAL A 52 15.27 -4.09 -4.98
CA VAL A 52 13.89 -4.18 -4.54
C VAL A 52 13.07 -4.76 -5.67
N VAL A 53 12.24 -5.75 -5.37
CA VAL A 53 11.39 -6.39 -6.36
C VAL A 53 9.94 -6.11 -6.01
N GLY A 54 9.20 -5.65 -6.99
CA GLY A 54 7.76 -5.40 -6.85
C GLY A 54 6.96 -6.37 -7.70
N ILE A 55 5.90 -6.89 -7.13
CA ILE A 55 4.99 -7.77 -7.86
C ILE A 55 4.00 -6.91 -8.64
N GLU A 56 3.80 -7.24 -9.92
CA GLU A 56 2.73 -6.59 -10.66
C GLU A 56 1.38 -6.91 -10.01
N ALA A 57 0.41 -6.03 -10.09
CA ALA A 57 0.26 -4.86 -10.96
C ALA A 57 0.73 -3.55 -10.32
N ARG A 58 0.68 -3.40 -8.99
CA ARG A 58 0.96 -2.12 -8.34
C ARG A 58 2.18 -2.14 -7.45
N GLY A 59 2.86 -3.27 -7.37
CA GLY A 59 4.05 -3.38 -6.53
C GLY A 59 5.14 -2.41 -6.95
N PHE A 60 5.20 -2.07 -8.23
CA PHE A 60 6.23 -1.18 -8.75
C PHE A 60 6.17 0.23 -8.14
N ILE A 61 5.00 0.63 -7.63
CA ILE A 61 4.83 1.95 -7.01
C ILE A 61 5.69 2.08 -5.76
N PHE A 62 5.86 1.00 -5.04
CA PHE A 62 6.60 0.99 -3.79
C PHE A 62 8.06 0.61 -4.00
#